data_7d5c3dfd06fd9f5c5874ebad232ece6e
#
_entry.id   7d5c3dfd06fd9f5c5874ebad232ece6e
#
_cell.length_a   1.000
_cell.length_b   1.000
_cell.length_c   1.000
_cell.angle_alpha   90.00
_cell.angle_beta   90.00
_cell.angle_gamma   90.00
#
_symmetry.space_group_name_H-M   'P 1'
#
loop_
_entity.id
_entity.type
_entity.pdbx_description
1 polymer ?
#
loop_
_entity_poly.entity_id
_entity_poly.type
_entity_poly.pdbx_seq_one_letter_code
_entity_poly.pdbx_strand_id
1 'polypeptide(L)'
;MDKSPFELRKQKIIDTNMNFLSNYEFDEEPLVSIIILTRNGLHHLKRLFTDFDSKTNYSNYEIIVVDNASNDGSVEYLKSLNLPITLIENKENVSFSKGNNDAAKIANGEYLLLLNNDIEPTYGWLNEMVGCMLNNDDVGSVGAKLIFPYYEDMQSQGKSFTIQHAGVKFREERTPYVYGPYHSNMFSTLIFSNEVNHQKEVISNTAACLLVPKEIYENLGGLDENYFYGYEDIDFAFKLHKNNYKSIFNPFALLFHHESATRVEDEDEKNRLNYENIMYFYNKWGDYLFKEIFIDKINQNHFITDKKIDISIISKNDEFISKLVKDLNNRDFNVKLIPNLNNLAIGEDCDILISNNKDYDVDKIISRLNIIKVLISNEDDSRYDICLEKSNDYANELMNIIEEKYL
;
A
#
# COMPACT_ATOMS: atom_id res chain seq x y z
N MET A 1 -34.38 16.01 17.52
CA MET A 1 -34.42 15.91 16.04
C MET A 1 -34.11 14.46 15.69
N ASP A 2 -34.88 13.84 14.83
CA ASP A 2 -34.56 12.48 14.38
C ASP A 2 -33.30 12.52 13.54
N LYS A 3 -32.36 11.58 13.81
CA LYS A 3 -31.13 11.46 13.02
C LYS A 3 -31.47 11.13 11.56
N SER A 4 -30.74 11.72 10.62
CA SER A 4 -30.89 11.39 9.20
C SER A 4 -30.54 9.92 8.93
N PRO A 5 -31.03 9.31 7.84
CA PRO A 5 -30.65 7.94 7.47
C PRO A 5 -29.13 7.72 7.36
N PHE A 6 -28.39 8.75 6.98
CA PHE A 6 -26.92 8.71 6.85
C PHE A 6 -26.24 8.73 8.21
N GLU A 7 -26.70 9.56 9.14
CA GLU A 7 -26.21 9.57 10.52
C GLU A 7 -26.51 8.23 11.22
N LEU A 8 -27.66 7.64 10.98
CA LEU A 8 -27.99 6.30 11.49
C LEU A 8 -27.06 5.23 10.91
N ARG A 9 -26.77 5.28 9.60
CA ARG A 9 -25.84 4.34 8.96
C ARG A 9 -24.42 4.50 9.48
N LYS A 10 -23.94 5.73 9.64
CA LYS A 10 -22.63 6.04 10.24
C LYS A 10 -22.53 5.48 11.65
N GLN A 11 -23.55 5.76 12.48
CA GLN A 11 -23.62 5.25 13.85
C GLN A 11 -23.58 3.72 13.87
N LYS A 12 -24.35 3.06 13.01
CA LYS A 12 -24.34 1.60 12.91
C LYS A 12 -22.97 1.05 12.56
N ILE A 13 -22.20 1.71 11.70
CA ILE A 13 -20.83 1.31 11.37
C ILE A 13 -19.95 1.40 12.63
N ILE A 14 -20.03 2.51 13.35
CA ILE A 14 -19.29 2.73 14.60
C ILE A 14 -19.64 1.66 15.64
N ASP A 15 -20.93 1.47 15.91
CA ASP A 15 -21.43 0.49 16.89
C ASP A 15 -21.02 -0.94 16.51
N THR A 16 -21.01 -1.26 15.21
CA THR A 16 -20.54 -2.57 14.73
C THR A 16 -19.07 -2.75 14.97
N ASN A 17 -18.25 -1.73 14.68
CA ASN A 17 -16.79 -1.79 14.90
C ASN A 17 -16.45 -1.99 16.38
N MET A 18 -17.19 -1.35 17.29
CA MET A 18 -16.97 -1.50 18.73
C MET A 18 -17.06 -2.96 19.21
N ASN A 19 -17.82 -3.83 18.52
CA ASN A 19 -17.90 -5.25 18.85
C ASN A 19 -16.65 -6.05 18.42
N PHE A 20 -15.78 -5.46 17.62
CA PHE A 20 -14.55 -6.08 17.14
C PHE A 20 -13.29 -5.54 17.82
N LEU A 21 -13.41 -4.51 18.67
CA LEU A 21 -12.26 -3.97 19.38
C LEU A 21 -11.60 -5.07 20.22
N SER A 22 -10.26 -5.11 20.16
CA SER A 22 -9.46 -6.12 20.85
C SER A 22 -9.39 -5.90 22.36
N ASN A 23 -9.78 -4.69 22.83
CA ASN A 23 -9.75 -4.28 24.24
C ASN A 23 -8.37 -4.51 24.86
N TYR A 24 -7.32 -4.03 24.18
CA TYR A 24 -5.96 -4.10 24.69
C TYR A 24 -5.83 -3.37 26.02
N GLU A 25 -5.20 -4.02 26.98
CA GLU A 25 -4.80 -3.45 28.26
C GLU A 25 -3.28 -3.32 28.28
N PHE A 26 -2.78 -2.20 28.75
CA PHE A 26 -1.34 -1.91 28.82
C PHE A 26 -0.91 -1.79 30.29
N ASP A 27 0.20 -2.43 30.67
CA ASP A 27 0.83 -2.20 31.98
C ASP A 27 1.33 -0.74 32.08
N GLU A 28 1.91 -0.23 30.98
CA GLU A 28 2.28 1.17 30.78
C GLU A 28 1.92 1.54 29.33
N GLU A 29 1.24 2.66 29.16
CA GLU A 29 0.95 3.21 27.83
C GLU A 29 2.19 3.93 27.31
N PRO A 30 2.84 3.47 26.20
CA PRO A 30 3.97 4.21 25.62
C PRO A 30 3.50 5.56 25.06
N LEU A 31 4.36 6.58 25.11
CA LEU A 31 4.04 7.90 24.58
C LEU A 31 3.93 7.86 23.04
N VAL A 32 2.81 8.36 22.51
CA VAL A 32 2.57 8.50 21.08
C VAL A 32 2.57 9.96 20.68
N SER A 33 3.44 10.35 19.74
CA SER A 33 3.40 11.69 19.12
C SER A 33 2.52 11.65 17.87
N ILE A 34 1.34 12.27 17.96
CA ILE A 34 0.40 12.39 16.83
C ILE A 34 0.80 13.60 16.00
N ILE A 35 1.26 13.35 14.76
CA ILE A 35 1.74 14.37 13.82
C ILE A 35 0.65 14.66 12.79
N ILE A 36 0.24 15.92 12.69
CA ILE A 36 -0.84 16.37 11.80
C ILE A 36 -0.34 17.55 10.97
N LEU A 37 -0.37 17.42 9.64
CA LEU A 37 -0.12 18.53 8.73
C LEU A 37 -1.44 19.19 8.32
N THR A 38 -1.45 20.52 8.26
CA THR A 38 -2.63 21.26 7.82
C THR A 38 -2.25 22.48 6.97
N ARG A 39 -3.12 22.81 6.01
CA ARG A 39 -3.09 24.05 5.25
C ARG A 39 -4.52 24.43 4.88
N ASN A 40 -4.98 25.59 5.38
CA ASN A 40 -6.35 26.09 5.16
C ASN A 40 -7.41 25.00 5.45
N GLY A 41 -7.19 24.25 6.55
CA GLY A 41 -8.00 23.07 6.91
C GLY A 41 -8.90 23.29 8.13
N LEU A 42 -9.33 24.50 8.44
CA LEU A 42 -10.09 24.80 9.64
C LEU A 42 -11.32 23.91 9.83
N HIS A 43 -12.08 23.64 8.77
CA HIS A 43 -13.26 22.80 8.84
C HIS A 43 -12.93 21.32 9.10
N HIS A 44 -11.77 20.86 8.63
CA HIS A 44 -11.27 19.51 8.90
C HIS A 44 -10.78 19.40 10.35
N LEU A 45 -9.96 20.37 10.79
CA LEU A 45 -9.48 20.40 12.17
C LEU A 45 -10.63 20.44 13.18
N LYS A 46 -11.68 21.22 12.91
CA LYS A 46 -12.90 21.21 13.75
C LYS A 46 -13.55 19.84 13.83
N ARG A 47 -13.61 19.10 12.73
CA ARG A 47 -14.16 17.75 12.70
C ARG A 47 -13.26 16.76 13.42
N LEU A 48 -11.94 16.79 13.15
CA LEU A 48 -10.95 15.90 13.75
C LEU A 48 -10.96 16.04 15.28
N PHE A 49 -10.95 17.27 15.80
CA PHE A 49 -10.88 17.52 17.23
C PHE A 49 -12.23 17.51 17.96
N THR A 50 -13.34 17.26 17.24
CA THR A 50 -14.65 17.07 17.89
C THR A 50 -14.65 15.75 18.66
N ASP A 51 -14.82 15.83 19.99
CA ASP A 51 -14.82 14.68 20.90
C ASP A 51 -13.53 13.83 20.82
N PHE A 52 -12.38 14.45 20.48
CA PHE A 52 -11.13 13.75 20.20
C PHE A 52 -10.69 12.86 21.37
N ASP A 53 -10.61 13.42 22.59
CA ASP A 53 -10.18 12.67 23.78
C ASP A 53 -11.07 11.45 24.03
N SER A 54 -12.40 11.63 23.95
CA SER A 54 -13.36 10.55 24.21
C SER A 54 -13.31 9.44 23.16
N LYS A 55 -12.97 9.77 21.92
CA LYS A 55 -12.81 8.81 20.82
C LYS A 55 -11.47 8.09 20.88
N THR A 56 -10.41 8.79 21.30
CA THR A 56 -9.05 8.28 21.30
C THR A 56 -8.88 7.14 22.30
N ASN A 57 -9.48 7.25 23.50
CA ASN A 57 -9.43 6.23 24.55
C ASN A 57 -8.01 5.70 24.83
N TYR A 58 -7.04 6.61 24.82
CA TYR A 58 -5.62 6.38 25.09
C TYR A 58 -5.09 7.64 25.78
N SER A 59 -4.35 7.50 26.88
CA SER A 59 -4.07 8.65 27.75
C SER A 59 -2.70 9.29 27.49
N ASN A 60 -1.73 8.50 27.03
CA ASN A 60 -0.35 8.97 26.91
C ASN A 60 0.03 9.37 25.49
N TYR A 61 -0.45 10.54 25.06
CA TYR A 61 -0.11 11.11 23.75
C TYR A 61 0.20 12.60 23.84
N GLU A 62 0.97 13.10 22.87
CA GLU A 62 1.10 14.51 22.50
C GLU A 62 0.66 14.74 21.08
N ILE A 63 0.30 15.96 20.73
CA ILE A 63 -0.11 16.33 19.37
C ILE A 63 0.86 17.38 18.84
N ILE A 64 1.43 17.14 17.67
CA ILE A 64 2.28 18.08 16.94
C ILE A 64 1.57 18.44 15.65
N VAL A 65 1.14 19.70 15.52
CA VAL A 65 0.50 20.20 14.31
C VAL A 65 1.49 21.05 13.52
N VAL A 66 1.67 20.73 12.25
CA VAL A 66 2.46 21.53 11.30
C VAL A 66 1.49 22.31 10.43
N ASP A 67 1.41 23.61 10.67
CA ASP A 67 0.64 24.52 9.84
C ASP A 67 1.46 25.06 8.68
N ASN A 68 1.03 24.75 7.47
CA ASN A 68 1.69 25.14 6.22
C ASN A 68 1.20 26.51 5.70
N ALA A 69 1.40 27.57 6.49
CA ALA A 69 1.02 28.95 6.17
C ALA A 69 -0.49 29.12 5.88
N SER A 70 -1.33 28.62 6.77
CA SER A 70 -2.80 28.81 6.69
C SER A 70 -3.20 30.27 6.92
N ASN A 71 -4.31 30.68 6.30
CA ASN A 71 -4.90 32.01 6.44
C ASN A 71 -6.42 32.00 6.68
N ASP A 72 -6.97 30.85 7.05
CA ASP A 72 -8.40 30.56 7.23
C ASP A 72 -8.84 30.56 8.70
N GLY A 73 -7.94 30.90 9.65
CA GLY A 73 -8.20 30.81 11.08
C GLY A 73 -7.86 29.46 11.72
N SER A 74 -7.16 28.58 11.00
CA SER A 74 -6.71 27.28 11.52
C SER A 74 -5.80 27.44 12.74
N VAL A 75 -4.83 28.36 12.69
CA VAL A 75 -3.85 28.60 13.76
C VAL A 75 -4.55 29.09 15.03
N GLU A 76 -5.45 30.07 14.91
CA GLU A 76 -6.22 30.61 16.02
C GLU A 76 -7.10 29.56 16.67
N TYR A 77 -7.73 28.70 15.86
CA TYR A 77 -8.52 27.60 16.34
C TYR A 77 -7.67 26.59 17.13
N LEU A 78 -6.52 26.16 16.60
CA LEU A 78 -5.61 25.23 17.29
C LEU A 78 -5.14 25.79 18.64
N LYS A 79 -4.78 27.06 18.68
CA LYS A 79 -4.36 27.75 19.92
C LYS A 79 -5.52 27.88 20.95
N SER A 80 -6.78 27.77 20.52
CA SER A 80 -7.95 27.86 21.40
C SER A 80 -8.34 26.49 22.02
N LEU A 81 -7.79 25.40 21.54
CA LEU A 81 -8.09 24.06 22.04
C LEU A 81 -7.38 23.80 23.37
N ASN A 82 -8.08 23.14 24.29
CA ASN A 82 -7.48 22.65 25.55
C ASN A 82 -6.93 21.23 25.38
N LEU A 83 -5.95 21.10 24.46
CA LEU A 83 -5.27 19.83 24.13
C LEU A 83 -3.75 20.04 24.19
N PRO A 84 -2.94 19.00 24.41
CA PRO A 84 -1.47 19.11 24.48
C PRO A 84 -0.87 19.29 23.07
N ILE A 85 -1.17 20.41 22.41
CA ILE A 85 -0.74 20.70 21.05
C ILE A 85 0.55 21.53 21.04
N THR A 86 1.58 21.01 20.37
CA THR A 86 2.75 21.75 19.91
C THR A 86 2.52 22.18 18.46
N LEU A 87 2.58 23.48 18.19
CA LEU A 87 2.32 24.03 16.86
C LEU A 87 3.61 24.49 16.18
N ILE A 88 3.87 23.97 14.97
CA ILE A 88 4.92 24.46 14.06
C ILE A 88 4.23 25.32 13.00
N GLU A 89 4.54 26.61 12.96
CA GLU A 89 3.96 27.55 12.00
C GLU A 89 4.97 27.81 10.87
N ASN A 90 4.79 27.16 9.72
CA ASN A 90 5.62 27.37 8.54
C ASN A 90 5.26 28.68 7.84
N LYS A 91 6.27 29.33 7.22
CA LYS A 91 6.05 30.54 6.42
C LYS A 91 5.57 30.24 4.99
N GLU A 92 5.73 29.01 4.55
CA GLU A 92 5.38 28.54 3.22
C GLU A 92 4.84 27.10 3.28
N ASN A 93 4.25 26.63 2.19
CA ASN A 93 3.77 25.26 2.07
C ASN A 93 4.95 24.32 1.81
N VAL A 94 5.28 23.48 2.78
CA VAL A 94 6.26 22.41 2.60
C VAL A 94 5.58 21.10 2.17
N SER A 95 6.35 20.16 1.62
CA SER A 95 5.82 18.85 1.24
C SER A 95 5.34 18.06 2.46
N PHE A 96 4.49 17.06 2.22
CA PHE A 96 4.00 16.15 3.27
C PHE A 96 5.17 15.45 3.98
N SER A 97 6.14 14.94 3.21
CA SER A 97 7.34 14.29 3.76
C SER A 97 8.12 15.24 4.67
N LYS A 98 8.41 16.45 4.20
CA LYS A 98 9.19 17.41 4.97
C LYS A 98 8.50 17.83 6.26
N GLY A 99 7.21 18.14 6.21
CA GLY A 99 6.45 18.53 7.41
C GLY A 99 6.43 17.42 8.47
N ASN A 100 6.20 16.17 8.07
CA ASN A 100 6.24 15.02 8.99
C ASN A 100 7.65 14.80 9.55
N ASN A 101 8.69 14.88 8.73
CA ASN A 101 10.08 14.74 9.17
C ASN A 101 10.49 15.84 10.17
N ASP A 102 10.08 17.08 9.94
CA ASP A 102 10.38 18.18 10.84
C ASP A 102 9.66 18.02 12.18
N ALA A 103 8.40 17.57 12.19
CA ALA A 103 7.66 17.24 13.40
C ALA A 103 8.27 16.07 14.16
N ALA A 104 8.69 15.00 13.45
CA ALA A 104 9.32 13.83 14.05
C ALA A 104 10.60 14.17 14.86
N LYS A 105 11.38 15.18 14.43
CA LYS A 105 12.60 15.63 15.13
C LYS A 105 12.33 16.21 16.51
N ILE A 106 11.15 16.80 16.74
CA ILE A 106 10.77 17.41 18.02
C ILE A 106 9.82 16.55 18.84
N ALA A 107 9.34 15.44 18.27
CA ALA A 107 8.47 14.48 18.92
C ALA A 107 9.19 13.80 20.09
N ASN A 108 8.47 13.61 21.22
CA ASN A 108 9.00 12.92 22.40
C ASN A 108 8.52 11.47 22.51
N GLY A 109 7.53 11.07 21.69
CA GLY A 109 6.93 9.76 21.72
C GLY A 109 7.86 8.64 21.30
N GLU A 110 7.67 7.47 21.87
CA GLU A 110 8.28 6.22 21.42
C GLU A 110 7.74 5.82 20.04
N TYR A 111 6.51 6.22 19.78
CA TYR A 111 5.83 6.01 18.51
C TYR A 111 5.44 7.34 17.87
N LEU A 112 5.57 7.41 16.55
CA LEU A 112 5.05 8.48 15.71
C LEU A 112 3.76 7.99 15.05
N LEU A 113 2.69 8.77 15.15
CA LEU A 113 1.47 8.54 14.40
C LEU A 113 1.29 9.64 13.36
N LEU A 114 1.51 9.32 12.10
CA LEU A 114 1.19 10.23 11.00
C LEU A 114 -0.33 10.21 10.80
N LEU A 115 -0.97 11.38 10.85
CA LEU A 115 -2.42 11.51 10.77
C LEU A 115 -2.82 12.68 9.88
N ASN A 116 -3.62 12.42 8.86
CA ASN A 116 -4.18 13.49 8.04
C ASN A 116 -5.18 14.34 8.82
N ASN A 117 -5.23 15.64 8.51
CA ASN A 117 -6.14 16.58 9.16
C ASN A 117 -7.64 16.35 8.83
N ASP A 118 -7.94 15.62 7.76
CA ASP A 118 -9.28 15.32 7.27
C ASP A 118 -9.79 13.92 7.69
N ILE A 119 -9.14 13.35 8.71
CA ILE A 119 -9.60 12.14 9.39
C ILE A 119 -10.68 12.47 10.43
N GLU A 120 -11.63 11.58 10.57
CA GLU A 120 -12.57 11.54 11.68
C GLU A 120 -12.43 10.21 12.41
N PRO A 121 -11.82 10.20 13.61
CA PRO A 121 -11.59 8.97 14.35
C PRO A 121 -12.86 8.40 14.95
N THR A 122 -12.88 7.07 15.15
CA THR A 122 -13.92 6.38 15.93
C THR A 122 -13.36 5.98 17.29
N TYR A 123 -14.21 5.46 18.20
CA TYR A 123 -13.79 5.08 19.54
C TYR A 123 -12.71 3.98 19.53
N GLY A 124 -11.68 4.14 20.34
CA GLY A 124 -10.63 3.13 20.58
C GLY A 124 -9.59 2.97 19.48
N TRP A 125 -9.63 3.81 18.46
CA TRP A 125 -8.75 3.69 17.29
C TRP A 125 -7.25 3.69 17.62
N LEU A 126 -6.80 4.57 18.53
CA LEU A 126 -5.38 4.67 18.89
C LEU A 126 -4.95 3.49 19.77
N ASN A 127 -5.81 3.07 20.69
CA ASN A 127 -5.59 1.87 21.51
C ASN A 127 -5.40 0.63 20.63
N GLU A 128 -6.22 0.47 19.58
CA GLU A 128 -6.08 -0.62 18.59
C GLU A 128 -4.76 -0.53 17.81
N MET A 129 -4.33 0.67 17.41
CA MET A 129 -3.06 0.85 16.68
C MET A 129 -1.87 0.46 17.54
N VAL A 130 -1.80 0.98 18.78
CA VAL A 130 -0.71 0.70 19.72
C VAL A 130 -0.72 -0.76 20.17
N GLY A 131 -1.90 -1.30 20.49
CA GLY A 131 -2.04 -2.69 20.88
C GLY A 131 -1.59 -3.65 19.79
N CYS A 132 -1.94 -3.37 18.52
CA CYS A 132 -1.46 -4.15 17.39
C CYS A 132 0.06 -4.07 17.26
N MET A 133 0.68 -2.90 17.44
CA MET A 133 2.12 -2.71 17.39
C MET A 133 2.85 -3.54 18.45
N LEU A 134 2.35 -3.52 19.68
CA LEU A 134 2.99 -4.18 20.82
C LEU A 134 2.79 -5.71 20.86
N ASN A 135 1.75 -6.24 20.22
CA ASN A 135 1.41 -7.66 20.25
C ASN A 135 1.85 -8.44 19.01
N ASN A 136 2.63 -7.84 18.12
CA ASN A 136 3.20 -8.51 16.96
C ASN A 136 4.71 -8.28 16.89
N ASP A 137 5.46 -9.29 16.47
CA ASP A 137 6.91 -9.23 16.34
C ASP A 137 7.32 -8.58 15.01
N ASP A 138 8.45 -7.86 15.03
CA ASP A 138 9.09 -7.25 13.86
C ASP A 138 8.21 -6.22 13.14
N VAL A 139 7.27 -5.57 13.83
CA VAL A 139 6.38 -4.58 13.25
C VAL A 139 7.08 -3.24 13.09
N GLY A 140 7.20 -2.78 11.86
CA GLY A 140 7.72 -1.45 11.51
C GLY A 140 6.61 -0.43 11.30
N SER A 141 5.38 -0.86 10.97
CA SER A 141 4.23 0.06 10.89
C SER A 141 2.90 -0.63 11.10
N VAL A 142 1.93 0.13 11.63
CA VAL A 142 0.52 -0.28 11.72
C VAL A 142 -0.33 0.77 11.01
N GLY A 143 -1.18 0.34 10.08
CA GLY A 143 -2.15 1.19 9.38
C GLY A 143 -3.58 0.84 9.74
N ALA A 144 -4.46 1.82 9.66
CA ALA A 144 -5.88 1.73 10.02
C ALA A 144 -6.77 1.40 8.83
N LYS A 145 -7.99 0.90 9.10
CA LYS A 145 -9.07 0.82 8.09
C LYS A 145 -9.66 2.21 7.87
N LEU A 146 -9.61 2.68 6.62
CA LEU A 146 -10.22 3.94 6.25
C LEU A 146 -11.51 3.70 5.46
N ILE A 147 -12.55 4.47 5.82
CA ILE A 147 -13.88 4.42 5.21
C ILE A 147 -14.18 5.79 4.62
N PHE A 148 -14.68 5.83 3.38
CA PHE A 148 -15.25 7.04 2.82
C PHE A 148 -16.47 7.47 3.66
N PRO A 149 -16.56 8.75 4.06
CA PRO A 149 -17.73 9.25 4.76
C PRO A 149 -18.94 9.36 3.82
N TYR A 150 -20.02 9.93 4.30
CA TYR A 150 -21.15 10.31 3.44
C TYR A 150 -20.80 11.54 2.60
N TYR A 151 -21.11 11.47 1.32
CA TYR A 151 -21.02 12.60 0.39
C TYR A 151 -22.43 12.94 -0.12
N GLU A 152 -22.75 14.25 -0.15
CA GLU A 152 -24.07 14.74 -0.60
C GLU A 152 -24.18 14.79 -2.12
N ASP A 153 -23.05 14.95 -2.82
CA ASP A 153 -23.06 15.08 -4.26
C ASP A 153 -23.34 13.74 -4.99
N MET A 154 -24.00 13.83 -6.14
CA MET A 154 -24.40 12.66 -6.94
C MET A 154 -23.20 11.85 -7.44
N GLN A 155 -22.06 12.49 -7.69
CA GLN A 155 -20.86 11.82 -8.21
C GLN A 155 -20.17 10.97 -7.14
N SER A 156 -20.24 11.40 -5.87
CA SER A 156 -19.63 10.72 -4.74
C SER A 156 -20.53 9.68 -4.07
N GLN A 157 -21.80 9.58 -4.43
CA GLN A 157 -22.76 8.65 -3.78
C GLN A 157 -22.30 7.19 -3.79
N GLY A 158 -21.66 6.74 -4.88
CA GLY A 158 -21.11 5.39 -4.99
C GLY A 158 -19.96 5.11 -4.00
N LYS A 159 -19.31 6.15 -3.47
CA LYS A 159 -18.20 6.04 -2.50
C LYS A 159 -18.70 6.03 -1.05
N SER A 160 -19.87 6.61 -0.76
CA SER A 160 -20.35 6.83 0.60
C SER A 160 -20.44 5.54 1.42
N PHE A 161 -19.76 5.53 2.56
CA PHE A 161 -19.69 4.39 3.47
C PHE A 161 -19.14 3.11 2.80
N THR A 162 -18.10 3.26 2.01
CA THR A 162 -17.35 2.15 1.41
C THR A 162 -15.91 2.16 1.91
N ILE A 163 -15.21 1.06 1.75
CA ILE A 163 -13.79 0.99 2.08
C ILE A 163 -13.02 1.97 1.20
N GLN A 164 -12.14 2.75 1.81
CA GLN A 164 -11.15 3.57 1.12
C GLN A 164 -9.78 2.89 1.14
N HIS A 165 -9.39 2.35 2.30
CA HIS A 165 -8.11 1.68 2.48
C HIS A 165 -8.25 0.43 3.36
N ALA A 166 -7.67 -0.68 2.88
CA ALA A 166 -7.50 -1.95 3.59
C ALA A 166 -6.14 -2.60 3.24
N GLY A 167 -5.08 -1.78 3.19
CA GLY A 167 -3.75 -2.12 2.70
C GLY A 167 -3.56 -1.76 1.22
N VAL A 168 -2.31 -1.73 0.77
CA VAL A 168 -1.92 -1.48 -0.61
C VAL A 168 -1.52 -2.79 -1.27
N LYS A 169 -1.85 -2.93 -2.54
CA LYS A 169 -1.36 -3.97 -3.45
C LYS A 169 -0.90 -3.35 -4.76
N PHE A 170 -0.25 -4.14 -5.61
CA PHE A 170 0.18 -3.71 -6.94
C PHE A 170 -0.56 -4.48 -8.02
N ARG A 171 -0.95 -3.76 -9.06
CA ARG A 171 -1.55 -4.33 -10.27
C ARG A 171 -0.84 -3.81 -11.50
N GLU A 172 -0.92 -4.56 -12.59
CA GLU A 172 -0.37 -4.13 -13.85
C GLU A 172 -1.05 -2.88 -14.40
N GLU A 173 -0.22 -1.93 -14.81
CA GLU A 173 -0.62 -0.69 -15.49
C GLU A 173 -0.03 -0.68 -16.91
N ARG A 174 -0.77 -0.12 -17.87
CA ARG A 174 -0.36 -0.21 -19.28
C ARG A 174 0.82 0.69 -19.66
N THR A 175 0.97 1.84 -19.03
CA THR A 175 2.05 2.83 -19.26
C THR A 175 2.06 3.88 -18.15
N PRO A 176 3.22 4.51 -17.88
CA PRO A 176 4.59 4.23 -18.32
C PRO A 176 5.30 3.14 -17.52
N TYR A 177 4.65 2.56 -16.52
CA TYR A 177 5.17 1.55 -15.59
C TYR A 177 4.34 0.27 -15.69
N VAL A 178 4.93 -0.82 -15.26
CA VAL A 178 4.30 -2.15 -15.40
C VAL A 178 3.32 -2.43 -14.27
N TYR A 179 3.63 -2.00 -13.04
CA TYR A 179 2.78 -2.21 -11.87
C TYR A 179 2.50 -0.91 -11.15
N GLY A 180 1.22 -0.59 -10.89
CA GLY A 180 0.79 0.55 -10.11
C GLY A 180 0.22 0.15 -8.75
N PRO A 181 0.47 0.93 -7.68
CA PRO A 181 -0.14 0.67 -6.39
C PRO A 181 -1.65 0.99 -6.40
N TYR A 182 -2.43 0.22 -5.67
CA TYR A 182 -3.84 0.50 -5.45
C TYR A 182 -4.27 0.09 -4.04
N HIS A 183 -5.29 0.76 -3.50
CA HIS A 183 -5.88 0.37 -2.22
C HIS A 183 -6.73 -0.88 -2.39
N SER A 184 -6.38 -1.93 -1.63
CA SER A 184 -7.11 -3.19 -1.61
C SER A 184 -8.57 -2.97 -1.17
N ASN A 185 -9.51 -3.66 -1.83
CA ASN A 185 -10.95 -3.59 -1.53
C ASN A 185 -11.58 -2.19 -1.61
N MET A 186 -10.93 -1.22 -2.25
CA MET A 186 -11.46 0.13 -2.43
C MET A 186 -12.87 0.09 -3.05
N PHE A 187 -13.77 0.92 -2.53
CA PHE A 187 -15.20 1.00 -2.87
C PHE A 187 -16.05 -0.23 -2.49
N SER A 188 -15.51 -1.22 -1.78
CA SER A 188 -16.33 -2.31 -1.25
C SER A 188 -17.29 -1.80 -0.17
N THR A 189 -18.55 -2.24 -0.25
CA THR A 189 -19.59 -2.01 0.78
C THR A 189 -19.53 -3.04 1.91
N LEU A 190 -18.71 -4.09 1.76
CA LEU A 190 -18.58 -5.21 2.69
C LEU A 190 -17.49 -4.91 3.74
N ILE A 191 -17.64 -3.79 4.44
CA ILE A 191 -16.63 -3.23 5.36
C ILE A 191 -16.29 -4.12 6.58
N PHE A 192 -17.10 -5.12 6.86
CA PHE A 192 -16.91 -6.10 7.94
C PHE A 192 -16.86 -7.55 7.44
N SER A 193 -16.62 -7.77 6.14
CA SER A 193 -16.38 -9.12 5.63
C SER A 193 -15.09 -9.71 6.19
N ASN A 194 -15.01 -11.04 6.26
CA ASN A 194 -13.81 -11.73 6.75
C ASN A 194 -12.53 -11.33 6.00
N GLU A 195 -12.63 -10.98 4.72
CA GLU A 195 -11.52 -10.57 3.87
C GLU A 195 -10.82 -9.30 4.36
N VAL A 196 -11.58 -8.38 4.94
CA VAL A 196 -11.09 -7.04 5.36
C VAL A 196 -11.25 -6.79 6.86
N ASN A 197 -11.66 -7.78 7.65
CA ASN A 197 -11.92 -7.61 9.08
C ASN A 197 -11.06 -8.54 9.95
N HIS A 198 -9.81 -8.72 9.56
CA HIS A 198 -8.76 -9.36 10.36
C HIS A 198 -7.45 -8.61 10.20
N GLN A 199 -6.61 -8.65 11.24
CA GLN A 199 -5.25 -8.12 11.15
C GLN A 199 -4.46 -8.95 10.15
N LYS A 200 -3.71 -8.27 9.29
CA LYS A 200 -2.88 -8.93 8.26
C LYS A 200 -1.66 -8.10 7.92
N GLU A 201 -0.60 -8.78 7.53
CA GLU A 201 0.54 -8.15 6.90
C GLU A 201 0.15 -7.63 5.52
N VAL A 202 0.67 -6.46 5.14
CA VAL A 202 0.48 -5.80 3.85
C VAL A 202 1.80 -5.19 3.40
N ILE A 203 2.02 -5.06 2.09
CA ILE A 203 3.25 -4.47 1.59
C ILE A 203 3.36 -2.99 1.96
N SER A 204 2.23 -2.27 2.06
CA SER A 204 2.18 -0.88 2.49
C SER A 204 0.82 -0.52 3.08
N ASN A 205 0.83 0.41 4.03
CA ASN A 205 -0.32 1.18 4.47
C ASN A 205 -0.21 2.63 3.98
N THR A 206 -1.31 3.38 4.03
CA THR A 206 -1.29 4.81 3.72
C THR A 206 -0.90 5.66 4.93
N ALA A 207 -0.13 6.72 4.71
CA ALA A 207 0.23 7.68 5.75
C ALA A 207 -0.94 8.58 6.20
N ALA A 208 -2.15 8.38 5.68
CA ALA A 208 -3.34 9.07 6.19
C ALA A 208 -3.63 8.70 7.66
N CYS A 209 -3.26 7.46 8.10
CA CYS A 209 -3.22 7.06 9.50
C CYS A 209 -2.20 5.91 9.64
N LEU A 210 -0.97 6.24 10.07
CA LEU A 210 0.15 5.32 10.12
C LEU A 210 0.94 5.46 11.42
N LEU A 211 0.96 4.40 12.24
CA LEU A 211 1.78 4.32 13.45
C LEU A 211 3.12 3.65 13.13
N VAL A 212 4.23 4.23 13.60
CA VAL A 212 5.59 3.76 13.36
C VAL A 212 6.43 3.92 14.63
N PRO A 213 7.29 2.98 15.03
CA PRO A 213 8.28 3.22 16.07
C PRO A 213 9.22 4.35 15.65
N LYS A 214 9.40 5.36 16.54
CA LYS A 214 10.22 6.54 16.23
C LYS A 214 11.65 6.15 15.86
N GLU A 215 12.24 5.22 16.59
CA GLU A 215 13.60 4.72 16.31
C GLU A 215 13.71 4.16 14.88
N ILE A 216 12.74 3.35 14.45
CA ILE A 216 12.73 2.78 13.09
C ILE A 216 12.55 3.90 12.04
N TYR A 217 11.65 4.85 12.29
CA TYR A 217 11.43 5.98 11.40
C TYR A 217 12.72 6.79 11.18
N GLU A 218 13.42 7.12 12.27
CA GLU A 218 14.67 7.89 12.23
C GLU A 218 15.81 7.10 11.58
N ASN A 219 15.98 5.82 11.94
CA ASN A 219 17.03 4.94 11.39
C ASN A 219 16.88 4.73 9.87
N LEU A 220 15.66 4.73 9.34
CA LEU A 220 15.37 4.61 7.91
C LEU A 220 15.35 5.97 7.19
N GLY A 221 15.65 7.06 7.90
CA GLY A 221 15.75 8.41 7.36
C GLY A 221 14.40 9.09 7.10
N GLY A 222 13.32 8.62 7.74
CA GLY A 222 11.97 9.18 7.61
C GLY A 222 11.38 9.02 6.21
N LEU A 223 10.39 9.86 5.91
CA LEU A 223 9.79 9.95 4.56
C LEU A 223 10.78 10.61 3.60
N ASP A 224 10.83 10.14 2.36
CA ASP A 224 11.70 10.73 1.34
C ASP A 224 11.12 12.06 0.81
N GLU A 225 11.86 13.15 1.05
CA GLU A 225 11.42 14.51 0.71
C GLU A 225 11.44 14.82 -0.80
N ASN A 226 11.95 13.91 -1.62
CA ASN A 226 11.89 14.04 -3.08
C ASN A 226 10.49 13.77 -3.64
N TYR A 227 9.60 13.12 -2.87
CA TYR A 227 8.18 13.04 -3.22
C TYR A 227 7.46 14.31 -2.78
N PHE A 228 6.77 14.97 -3.70
CA PHE A 228 5.97 16.14 -3.35
C PHE A 228 4.58 15.74 -2.84
N TYR A 229 3.90 14.83 -3.56
CA TYR A 229 2.59 14.26 -3.19
C TYR A 229 2.47 12.80 -3.65
N GLY A 230 2.24 11.89 -2.70
CA GLY A 230 2.01 10.48 -2.95
C GLY A 230 3.31 9.69 -3.21
N TYR A 231 3.25 8.41 -2.97
CA TYR A 231 4.35 7.45 -2.99
C TYR A 231 5.34 7.54 -1.81
N GLU A 232 5.34 8.58 -0.99
CA GLU A 232 6.20 8.70 0.18
C GLU A 232 5.92 7.61 1.23
N ASP A 233 4.66 7.22 1.38
CA ASP A 233 4.22 6.14 2.27
C ASP A 233 4.60 4.76 1.72
N ILE A 234 4.48 4.56 0.41
CA ILE A 234 4.90 3.32 -0.27
C ILE A 234 6.43 3.19 -0.23
N ASP A 235 7.15 4.28 -0.49
CA ASP A 235 8.61 4.33 -0.39
C ASP A 235 9.07 3.94 1.02
N PHE A 236 8.43 4.50 2.05
CA PHE A 236 8.76 4.19 3.43
C PHE A 236 8.45 2.73 3.77
N ALA A 237 7.32 2.21 3.31
CA ALA A 237 6.96 0.80 3.47
C ALA A 237 7.98 -0.14 2.81
N PHE A 238 8.53 0.24 1.65
CA PHE A 238 9.60 -0.54 1.00
C PHE A 238 10.93 -0.47 1.76
N LYS A 239 11.24 0.66 2.41
CA LYS A 239 12.36 0.73 3.34
C LYS A 239 12.17 -0.24 4.51
N LEU A 240 10.95 -0.29 5.09
CA LEU A 240 10.60 -1.25 6.15
C LEU A 240 10.80 -2.69 5.68
N HIS A 241 10.14 -3.08 4.59
CA HIS A 241 10.18 -4.44 4.05
C HIS A 241 11.61 -4.89 3.71
N LYS A 242 12.42 -4.04 3.09
CA LYS A 242 13.83 -4.32 2.78
C LYS A 242 14.69 -4.53 4.03
N ASN A 243 14.28 -4.01 5.18
CA ASN A 243 14.93 -4.19 6.47
C ASN A 243 14.23 -5.22 7.35
N ASN A 244 13.40 -6.09 6.77
CA ASN A 244 12.68 -7.19 7.42
C ASN A 244 11.67 -6.74 8.49
N TYR A 245 11.15 -5.51 8.39
CA TYR A 245 10.05 -5.05 9.21
C TYR A 245 8.72 -5.27 8.49
N LYS A 246 7.71 -5.69 9.25
CA LYS A 246 6.34 -5.90 8.76
C LYS A 246 5.54 -4.60 8.79
N SER A 247 4.67 -4.43 7.80
CA SER A 247 3.59 -3.45 7.84
C SER A 247 2.28 -4.18 8.11
N ILE A 248 1.58 -3.86 9.20
CA ILE A 248 0.33 -4.53 9.59
C ILE A 248 -0.86 -3.62 9.31
N PHE A 249 -1.85 -4.13 8.62
CA PHE A 249 -3.17 -3.52 8.53
C PHE A 249 -4.02 -3.98 9.71
N ASN A 250 -4.47 -3.02 10.56
CA ASN A 250 -5.39 -3.29 11.65
C ASN A 250 -6.80 -2.77 11.33
N PRO A 251 -7.76 -3.65 11.00
CA PRO A 251 -9.11 -3.23 10.62
C PRO A 251 -9.95 -2.71 11.78
N PHE A 252 -9.55 -2.95 13.02
CA PHE A 252 -10.31 -2.56 14.21
C PHE A 252 -10.06 -1.10 14.57
N ALA A 253 -8.90 -0.53 14.19
CA ALA A 253 -8.69 0.90 14.11
C ALA A 253 -9.44 1.45 12.88
N LEU A 254 -10.72 1.79 13.04
CA LEU A 254 -11.58 2.28 11.96
C LEU A 254 -11.71 3.80 12.03
N LEU A 255 -11.47 4.48 10.90
CA LEU A 255 -11.61 5.93 10.80
C LEU A 255 -12.33 6.31 9.49
N PHE A 256 -13.06 7.43 9.52
CA PHE A 256 -13.57 8.04 8.29
C PHE A 256 -12.53 9.03 7.75
N HIS A 257 -12.21 8.95 6.46
CA HIS A 257 -11.26 9.84 5.80
C HIS A 257 -11.97 10.64 4.71
N HIS A 258 -12.06 11.94 4.90
CA HIS A 258 -12.88 12.83 4.07
C HIS A 258 -12.26 13.16 2.72
N GLU A 259 -11.05 12.68 2.43
CA GLU A 259 -10.30 12.83 1.18
C GLU A 259 -10.53 14.22 0.54
N SER A 260 -9.98 15.25 1.14
CA SER A 260 -10.19 16.60 0.63
C SER A 260 -8.90 17.19 0.09
N ALA A 261 -9.05 17.88 -0.71
CA ALA A 261 -8.74 19.02 -1.53
C ALA A 261 -7.60 19.98 -1.05
N THR A 262 -6.69 19.56 -0.18
CA THR A 262 -5.41 20.25 -0.03
C THR A 262 -4.43 19.94 -1.15
N ARG A 263 -4.90 19.23 -2.17
CA ARG A 263 -4.15 18.90 -3.39
C ARG A 263 -4.03 20.12 -4.29
N VAL A 264 -3.00 20.13 -5.12
CA VAL A 264 -2.77 21.14 -6.14
C VAL A 264 -4.05 21.40 -6.93
N GLU A 265 -4.48 22.66 -7.04
CA GLU A 265 -5.73 23.03 -7.74
C GLU A 265 -5.59 22.89 -9.26
N ASP A 266 -4.36 23.01 -9.79
CA ASP A 266 -4.06 22.84 -11.21
C ASP A 266 -3.92 21.35 -11.55
N GLU A 267 -4.84 20.86 -12.37
CA GLU A 267 -4.87 19.44 -12.81
C GLU A 267 -3.63 19.06 -13.63
N ASP A 268 -3.10 19.96 -14.45
CA ASP A 268 -1.90 19.70 -15.26
C ASP A 268 -0.65 19.61 -14.37
N GLU A 269 -0.53 20.49 -13.38
CA GLU A 269 0.57 20.43 -12.42
C GLU A 269 0.47 19.17 -11.56
N LYS A 270 -0.70 18.80 -11.09
CA LYS A 270 -0.95 17.56 -10.35
C LYS A 270 -0.56 16.33 -11.16
N ASN A 271 -0.93 16.25 -12.43
CA ASN A 271 -0.58 15.15 -13.32
C ASN A 271 0.94 15.08 -13.55
N ARG A 272 1.61 16.23 -13.71
CA ARG A 272 3.06 16.30 -13.84
C ARG A 272 3.77 15.80 -12.59
N LEU A 273 3.40 16.26 -11.41
CA LEU A 273 3.99 15.86 -10.13
C LEU A 273 3.77 14.36 -9.87
N ASN A 274 2.57 13.86 -10.17
CA ASN A 274 2.28 12.44 -10.03
C ASN A 274 3.15 11.60 -10.97
N TYR A 275 3.34 12.01 -12.21
CA TYR A 275 4.24 11.34 -13.16
C TYR A 275 5.71 11.35 -12.67
N GLU A 276 6.20 12.49 -12.17
CA GLU A 276 7.54 12.62 -11.61
C GLU A 276 7.76 11.69 -10.41
N ASN A 277 6.78 11.60 -9.50
CA ASN A 277 6.82 10.70 -8.36
C ASN A 277 6.85 9.23 -8.78
N ILE A 278 6.02 8.85 -9.75
CA ILE A 278 6.01 7.51 -10.32
C ILE A 278 7.38 7.15 -10.88
N MET A 279 7.95 8.03 -11.71
CA MET A 279 9.26 7.78 -12.34
C MET A 279 10.38 7.70 -11.30
N TYR A 280 10.34 8.56 -10.27
CA TYR A 280 11.30 8.53 -9.17
C TYR A 280 11.18 7.21 -8.38
N PHE A 281 9.96 6.79 -8.04
CA PHE A 281 9.71 5.52 -7.35
C PHE A 281 10.26 4.33 -8.13
N TYR A 282 9.98 4.24 -9.43
CA TYR A 282 10.47 3.14 -10.26
C TYR A 282 11.98 3.15 -10.47
N ASN A 283 12.61 4.32 -10.58
CA ASN A 283 14.06 4.42 -10.64
C ASN A 283 14.73 3.92 -9.34
N LYS A 284 14.05 4.09 -8.20
CA LYS A 284 14.56 3.70 -6.88
C LYS A 284 14.25 2.24 -6.53
N TRP A 285 13.03 1.79 -6.85
CA TRP A 285 12.47 0.54 -6.35
C TRP A 285 12.06 -0.46 -7.44
N GLY A 286 12.12 -0.11 -8.70
CA GLY A 286 11.57 -0.92 -9.79
C GLY A 286 12.08 -2.35 -9.78
N ASP A 287 13.39 -2.56 -9.75
CA ASP A 287 13.98 -3.90 -9.74
C ASP A 287 13.60 -4.70 -8.49
N TYR A 288 13.57 -4.03 -7.33
CA TYR A 288 13.14 -4.65 -6.07
C TYR A 288 11.66 -5.05 -6.12
N LEU A 289 10.79 -4.14 -6.55
CA LEU A 289 9.35 -4.39 -6.69
C LEU A 289 9.08 -5.57 -7.63
N PHE A 290 9.73 -5.62 -8.78
CA PHE A 290 9.55 -6.71 -9.75
C PHE A 290 9.97 -8.05 -9.17
N LYS A 291 11.11 -8.08 -8.46
CA LYS A 291 11.57 -9.29 -7.79
C LYS A 291 10.54 -9.76 -6.74
N GLU A 292 10.09 -8.88 -5.87
CA GLU A 292 9.15 -9.19 -4.80
C GLU A 292 7.78 -9.64 -5.35
N ILE A 293 7.27 -8.99 -6.42
CA ILE A 293 6.03 -9.43 -7.11
C ILE A 293 6.20 -10.84 -7.69
N PHE A 294 7.36 -11.13 -8.27
CA PHE A 294 7.62 -12.45 -8.83
C PHE A 294 7.66 -13.53 -7.74
N ILE A 295 8.31 -13.25 -6.61
CA ILE A 295 8.34 -14.12 -5.43
C ILE A 295 6.92 -14.35 -4.89
N ASP A 296 6.13 -13.28 -4.75
CA ASP A 296 4.75 -13.34 -4.26
C ASP A 296 3.85 -14.21 -5.16
N LYS A 297 3.99 -14.07 -6.48
CA LYS A 297 3.27 -14.87 -7.46
C LYS A 297 3.66 -16.35 -7.41
N ILE A 298 4.95 -16.68 -7.29
CA ILE A 298 5.45 -18.05 -7.21
C ILE A 298 4.95 -18.75 -5.94
N ASN A 299 5.06 -18.07 -4.82
CA ASN A 299 4.65 -18.57 -3.52
C ASN A 299 3.13 -18.55 -3.31
N GLN A 300 2.39 -17.92 -4.21
CA GLN A 300 0.92 -17.75 -4.15
C GLN A 300 0.45 -17.11 -2.82
N ASN A 301 1.27 -16.22 -2.28
CA ASN A 301 0.98 -15.55 -1.00
C ASN A 301 -0.11 -14.49 -1.14
N HIS A 302 -0.28 -13.93 -2.35
CA HIS A 302 -1.20 -12.81 -2.64
C HIS A 302 -0.99 -11.61 -1.71
N PHE A 303 0.25 -11.42 -1.29
CA PHE A 303 0.68 -10.38 -0.38
C PHE A 303 0.83 -9.03 -1.11
N ILE A 304 1.53 -9.04 -2.24
CA ILE A 304 1.83 -7.84 -3.04
C ILE A 304 0.84 -7.70 -4.19
N THR A 305 0.46 -8.80 -4.83
CA THR A 305 -0.44 -8.80 -5.98
C THR A 305 -1.46 -9.94 -5.93
N ASP A 306 -2.63 -9.72 -6.52
CA ASP A 306 -3.63 -10.79 -6.69
C ASP A 306 -3.42 -11.60 -7.99
N LYS A 307 -2.34 -11.30 -8.74
CA LYS A 307 -2.05 -11.97 -10.01
C LYS A 307 -1.29 -13.26 -9.82
N LYS A 308 -1.61 -14.24 -10.65
CA LYS A 308 -0.88 -15.51 -10.75
C LYS A 308 0.33 -15.37 -11.68
N ILE A 309 1.21 -16.36 -11.66
CA ILE A 309 2.28 -16.48 -12.66
C ILE A 309 1.66 -16.72 -14.04
N ASP A 310 2.08 -15.93 -15.00
CA ASP A 310 1.71 -16.06 -16.41
C ASP A 310 2.86 -16.68 -17.20
N ILE A 311 2.63 -17.88 -17.78
CA ILE A 311 3.61 -18.63 -18.54
C ILE A 311 3.17 -18.70 -20.00
N SER A 312 3.99 -18.21 -20.91
CA SER A 312 3.80 -18.37 -22.33
C SER A 312 4.75 -19.42 -22.91
N ILE A 313 4.22 -20.41 -23.58
CA ILE A 313 5.02 -21.47 -24.22
C ILE A 313 4.94 -21.29 -25.73
N ILE A 314 6.10 -21.04 -26.36
CA ILE A 314 6.23 -20.97 -27.81
C ILE A 314 6.65 -22.33 -28.33
N SER A 315 5.72 -23.09 -28.84
CA SER A 315 5.98 -24.40 -29.41
C SER A 315 4.86 -24.88 -30.32
N LYS A 316 5.21 -25.83 -31.21
CA LYS A 316 4.19 -26.71 -31.82
C LYS A 316 3.70 -27.66 -30.75
N ASN A 317 2.38 -27.81 -30.66
CA ASN A 317 1.78 -28.73 -29.70
C ASN A 317 2.22 -30.17 -30.01
N ASP A 318 2.97 -30.78 -29.10
CA ASP A 318 3.34 -32.22 -29.12
C ASP A 318 2.98 -32.83 -27.76
N GLU A 319 3.19 -34.13 -27.61
CA GLU A 319 2.84 -34.87 -26.38
C GLU A 319 3.59 -34.30 -25.15
N PHE A 320 4.86 -33.97 -25.32
CA PHE A 320 5.68 -33.37 -24.27
C PHE A 320 5.13 -32.01 -23.82
N ILE A 321 4.83 -31.12 -24.76
CA ILE A 321 4.27 -29.81 -24.49
C ILE A 321 2.89 -29.91 -23.84
N SER A 322 2.04 -30.83 -24.30
CA SER A 322 0.73 -31.08 -23.71
C SER A 322 0.82 -31.53 -22.25
N LYS A 323 1.81 -32.37 -21.92
CA LYS A 323 2.09 -32.79 -20.55
C LYS A 323 2.60 -31.64 -19.72
N LEU A 324 3.59 -30.85 -20.23
CA LEU A 324 4.14 -29.69 -19.54
C LEU A 324 3.06 -28.67 -19.21
N VAL A 325 2.20 -28.34 -20.18
CA VAL A 325 1.06 -27.41 -19.96
C VAL A 325 0.15 -27.91 -18.83
N LYS A 326 -0.14 -29.22 -18.81
CA LYS A 326 -0.96 -29.84 -17.77
C LYS A 326 -0.29 -29.75 -16.40
N ASP A 327 0.99 -30.08 -16.32
CA ASP A 327 1.75 -30.12 -15.06
C ASP A 327 1.89 -28.69 -14.46
N LEU A 328 2.11 -27.67 -15.31
CA LEU A 328 2.17 -26.27 -14.90
C LEU A 328 0.78 -25.74 -14.49
N ASN A 329 -0.29 -26.08 -15.22
CA ASN A 329 -1.65 -25.71 -14.82
C ASN A 329 -2.07 -26.36 -13.48
N ASN A 330 -1.59 -27.56 -13.16
CA ASN A 330 -1.85 -28.21 -11.86
C ASN A 330 -1.20 -27.46 -10.69
N ARG A 331 -0.25 -26.54 -10.95
CA ARG A 331 0.39 -25.65 -9.97
C ARG A 331 -0.31 -24.31 -9.83
N ASP A 332 -1.49 -24.17 -10.41
CA ASP A 332 -2.30 -22.94 -10.41
C ASP A 332 -1.66 -21.74 -11.16
N PHE A 333 -0.80 -22.03 -12.15
CA PHE A 333 -0.24 -21.02 -13.04
C PHE A 333 -1.16 -20.79 -14.25
N ASN A 334 -1.12 -19.58 -14.81
CA ASN A 334 -1.79 -19.28 -16.07
C ASN A 334 -0.88 -19.69 -17.24
N VAL A 335 -1.21 -20.75 -17.95
CA VAL A 335 -0.35 -21.27 -19.04
C VAL A 335 -1.01 -21.05 -20.39
N LYS A 336 -0.29 -20.37 -21.29
CA LYS A 336 -0.73 -20.07 -22.65
C LYS A 336 0.23 -20.68 -23.68
N LEU A 337 -0.30 -21.47 -24.58
CA LEU A 337 0.46 -21.95 -25.74
C LEU A 337 0.30 -20.96 -26.91
N ILE A 338 1.42 -20.46 -27.42
CA ILE A 338 1.45 -19.51 -28.54
C ILE A 338 2.18 -20.12 -29.74
N PRO A 339 1.65 -20.00 -30.95
CA PRO A 339 2.22 -20.65 -32.13
C PRO A 339 3.50 -19.97 -32.64
N ASN A 340 3.69 -18.71 -32.33
CA ASN A 340 4.88 -17.93 -32.68
C ASN A 340 4.99 -16.65 -31.85
N LEU A 341 6.17 -16.00 -31.86
CA LEU A 341 6.44 -14.76 -31.12
C LEU A 341 5.51 -13.58 -31.48
N ASN A 342 5.03 -13.52 -32.72
CA ASN A 342 4.12 -12.44 -33.14
C ASN A 342 2.76 -12.50 -32.44
N ASN A 343 2.43 -13.63 -31.82
CA ASN A 343 1.21 -13.81 -31.03
C ASN A 343 1.40 -13.40 -29.57
N LEU A 344 2.64 -13.05 -29.15
CA LEU A 344 2.88 -12.35 -27.90
C LEU A 344 2.61 -10.86 -28.16
N ALA A 345 1.37 -10.44 -28.00
CA ALA A 345 1.00 -9.06 -28.22
C ALA A 345 1.73 -8.15 -27.23
N ILE A 346 2.09 -6.95 -27.69
CA ILE A 346 2.63 -5.91 -26.80
C ILE A 346 1.60 -5.66 -25.69
N GLY A 347 1.98 -5.96 -24.43
CA GLY A 347 1.12 -5.81 -23.25
C GLY A 347 0.37 -7.08 -22.80
N GLU A 348 0.62 -8.25 -23.39
CA GLU A 348 0.16 -9.51 -22.79
C GLU A 348 1.01 -9.88 -21.56
N ASP A 349 0.33 -10.44 -20.53
CA ASP A 349 0.96 -10.89 -19.32
C ASP A 349 1.84 -12.11 -19.60
N CYS A 350 3.12 -12.02 -19.25
CA CYS A 350 4.07 -13.13 -19.37
C CYS A 350 5.21 -12.91 -18.38
N ASP A 351 5.26 -13.72 -17.34
CA ASP A 351 6.37 -13.73 -16.38
C ASP A 351 7.49 -14.67 -16.83
N ILE A 352 7.10 -15.81 -17.45
CA ILE A 352 8.04 -16.84 -17.93
C ILE A 352 7.72 -17.17 -19.37
N LEU A 353 8.70 -17.05 -20.25
CA LEU A 353 8.63 -17.45 -21.64
C LEU A 353 9.43 -18.73 -21.86
N ILE A 354 8.74 -19.80 -22.23
CA ILE A 354 9.37 -21.09 -22.54
C ILE A 354 9.39 -21.32 -24.06
N SER A 355 10.55 -21.67 -24.60
CA SER A 355 10.71 -22.08 -26.00
C SER A 355 11.41 -23.42 -26.11
N ASN A 356 10.98 -24.26 -27.04
CA ASN A 356 11.71 -25.46 -27.45
C ASN A 356 12.45 -25.32 -28.78
N ASN A 357 12.58 -24.09 -29.29
CA ASN A 357 13.27 -23.78 -30.53
C ASN A 357 14.17 -22.55 -30.35
N LYS A 358 15.47 -22.74 -30.51
CA LYS A 358 16.49 -21.70 -30.43
C LYS A 358 16.45 -20.70 -31.59
N ASP A 359 15.76 -21.02 -32.69
CA ASP A 359 15.68 -20.12 -33.86
C ASP A 359 14.77 -18.90 -33.62
N TYR A 360 14.01 -18.90 -32.51
CA TYR A 360 13.21 -17.74 -32.16
C TYR A 360 14.11 -16.59 -31.66
N ASP A 361 13.91 -15.41 -32.24
CA ASP A 361 14.60 -14.18 -31.85
C ASP A 361 13.93 -13.59 -30.60
N VAL A 362 14.26 -14.16 -29.44
CA VAL A 362 13.69 -13.75 -28.15
C VAL A 362 14.11 -12.34 -27.72
N ASP A 363 15.20 -11.80 -28.30
CA ASP A 363 15.65 -10.43 -28.02
C ASP A 363 14.75 -9.36 -28.66
N LYS A 364 13.91 -9.76 -29.62
CA LYS A 364 12.87 -8.89 -30.18
C LYS A 364 11.62 -8.76 -29.32
N ILE A 365 11.53 -9.51 -28.22
CA ILE A 365 10.44 -9.37 -27.24
C ILE A 365 10.71 -8.12 -26.40
N ILE A 366 10.40 -6.97 -26.99
CA ILE A 366 10.65 -5.64 -26.39
C ILE A 366 9.47 -5.27 -25.51
N SER A 367 9.04 -5.94 -24.57
CA SER A 367 7.91 -5.34 -23.84
C SER A 367 8.04 -5.32 -22.34
N ARG A 368 8.87 -6.17 -21.76
CA ARG A 368 9.01 -6.21 -20.31
C ARG A 368 10.43 -6.60 -19.94
N LEU A 369 11.06 -5.77 -19.13
CA LEU A 369 12.45 -5.92 -18.69
C LEU A 369 12.70 -7.18 -17.83
N ASN A 370 11.63 -7.91 -17.42
CA ASN A 370 11.71 -8.95 -16.39
C ASN A 370 11.03 -10.27 -16.75
N ILE A 371 10.96 -10.61 -18.04
CA ILE A 371 10.51 -11.94 -18.46
C ILE A 371 11.67 -12.93 -18.31
N ILE A 372 11.45 -14.01 -17.57
CA ILE A 372 12.42 -15.13 -17.52
C ILE A 372 12.28 -15.95 -18.80
N LYS A 373 13.35 -16.00 -19.58
CA LYS A 373 13.42 -16.73 -20.85
C LYS A 373 14.00 -18.12 -20.62
N VAL A 374 13.25 -19.15 -20.96
CA VAL A 374 13.62 -20.54 -20.75
C VAL A 374 13.70 -21.27 -22.10
N LEU A 375 14.84 -21.89 -22.37
CA LEU A 375 15.04 -22.76 -23.53
C LEU A 375 15.00 -24.24 -23.12
N ILE A 376 14.19 -25.02 -23.81
CA ILE A 376 14.18 -26.49 -23.71
C ILE A 376 15.06 -27.02 -24.82
N SER A 377 16.33 -27.29 -24.55
CA SER A 377 17.33 -27.74 -25.53
C SER A 377 18.49 -28.44 -24.83
N ASN A 378 19.14 -29.35 -25.52
CA ASN A 378 20.40 -29.96 -25.09
C ASN A 378 21.63 -29.05 -25.38
N GLU A 379 21.40 -27.84 -25.87
CA GLU A 379 22.44 -26.87 -26.16
C GLU A 379 22.16 -25.58 -25.40
N ASP A 380 23.20 -25.00 -24.79
CA ASP A 380 23.11 -23.71 -24.13
C ASP A 380 22.99 -22.57 -25.16
N ASP A 381 22.23 -21.55 -24.79
CA ASP A 381 22.09 -20.32 -25.58
C ASP A 381 22.03 -19.12 -24.65
N SER A 382 23.02 -18.23 -24.74
CA SER A 382 23.19 -17.05 -23.86
C SER A 382 22.05 -16.01 -23.95
N ARG A 383 21.15 -16.13 -24.93
CA ARG A 383 19.95 -15.30 -25.05
C ARG A 383 18.85 -15.70 -24.07
N TYR A 384 18.99 -16.86 -23.44
CA TYR A 384 18.03 -17.39 -22.48
C TYR A 384 18.61 -17.37 -21.06
N ASP A 385 17.76 -17.11 -20.09
CA ASP A 385 18.12 -17.06 -18.67
C ASP A 385 18.34 -18.45 -18.08
N ILE A 386 17.61 -19.45 -18.61
CA ILE A 386 17.63 -20.85 -18.19
C ILE A 386 17.62 -21.74 -19.44
N CYS A 387 18.53 -22.70 -19.50
CA CYS A 387 18.53 -23.77 -20.51
C CYS A 387 18.33 -25.10 -19.80
N LEU A 388 17.33 -25.88 -20.24
CA LEU A 388 16.96 -27.18 -19.64
C LEU A 388 16.80 -28.25 -20.69
N GLU A 389 17.29 -29.46 -20.38
CA GLU A 389 17.06 -30.65 -21.21
C GLU A 389 15.62 -31.18 -21.04
N LYS A 390 15.10 -31.84 -22.08
CA LYS A 390 13.80 -32.52 -21.97
C LYS A 390 13.86 -33.62 -20.93
N SER A 391 13.04 -33.52 -19.89
CA SER A 391 12.88 -34.55 -18.86
C SER A 391 11.41 -34.89 -18.62
N ASN A 392 11.17 -35.98 -17.89
CA ASN A 392 9.81 -36.34 -17.49
C ASN A 392 9.28 -35.48 -16.33
N ASP A 393 10.15 -34.77 -15.64
CA ASP A 393 9.84 -33.94 -14.48
C ASP A 393 10.21 -32.46 -14.68
N TYR A 394 10.15 -32.01 -15.93
CA TYR A 394 10.57 -30.68 -16.36
C TYR A 394 9.95 -29.55 -15.53
N ALA A 395 8.68 -29.66 -15.17
CA ALA A 395 8.00 -28.63 -14.39
C ALA A 395 8.64 -28.47 -12.99
N ASN A 396 9.04 -29.54 -12.33
CA ASN A 396 9.75 -29.50 -11.05
C ASN A 396 11.18 -28.96 -11.22
N GLU A 397 11.91 -29.43 -12.23
CA GLU A 397 13.26 -28.95 -12.53
C GLU A 397 13.27 -27.44 -12.80
N LEU A 398 12.33 -26.95 -13.61
CA LEU A 398 12.16 -25.51 -13.87
C LEU A 398 11.92 -24.72 -12.58
N MET A 399 11.00 -25.20 -11.74
CA MET A 399 10.68 -24.52 -10.49
C MET A 399 11.86 -24.50 -9.51
N ASN A 400 12.58 -25.62 -9.36
CA ASN A 400 13.76 -25.68 -8.51
C ASN A 400 14.83 -24.68 -8.93
N ILE A 401 15.08 -24.56 -10.25
CA ILE A 401 16.06 -23.58 -10.76
C ILE A 401 15.58 -22.14 -10.57
N ILE A 402 14.29 -21.89 -10.74
CA ILE A 402 13.71 -20.56 -10.46
C ILE A 402 13.87 -20.23 -8.99
N GLU A 403 13.58 -21.15 -8.08
CA GLU A 403 13.77 -20.98 -6.65
C GLU A 403 15.24 -20.72 -6.32
N GLU A 404 16.17 -21.52 -6.79
CA GLU A 404 17.61 -21.32 -6.53
C GLU A 404 18.16 -20.01 -7.08
N LYS A 405 17.65 -19.53 -8.19
CA LYS A 405 18.21 -18.36 -8.90
C LYS A 405 17.57 -17.03 -8.53
N TYR A 406 16.27 -17.05 -8.17
CA TYR A 406 15.47 -15.84 -8.01
C TYR A 406 14.81 -15.69 -6.63
N LEU A 407 14.67 -16.77 -5.85
CA LEU A 407 14.19 -16.74 -4.46
C LEU A 407 15.33 -16.84 -3.46
#